data_93ac408ceedc6ebc28ff1128b829ec09
#
_entry.id   93ac408ceedc6ebc28ff1128b829ec09
#
_cell.length_a   1.000
_cell.length_b   1.000
_cell.length_c   1.000
_cell.angle_alpha   90.00
_cell.angle_beta   90.00
_cell.angle_gamma   90.00
#
_symmetry.space_group_name_H-M   'P 1'
#
loop_
_entity.id
_entity.type
_entity.pdbx_description
1 polymer ?
#
loop_
_entity_poly.entity_id
_entity_poly.type
_entity_poly.pdbx_seq_one_letter_code
_entity_poly.pdbx_strand_id
1 'polypeptide(L)'
;MKNLIFKIAVLAGTVAAFASCSDTWLMYDTSQKDKLYFKYENYPSLDQYLSTDFSFALLDESVKEVKKTVTVTLLGMPADRDRTFEVRAIHDTTSNYTTGGVQRELIDAVENEDYTIDRLIVPAGSVEGQIDVTLKRTEKIMTKTASLVLQIAQNEEFEGVPRNV
;
A
#
# COMPACT_ATOMS: atom_id res chain seq x y z
N MET A 1 -51.40 14.83 -42.17
CA MET A 1 -50.16 14.12 -42.47
C MET A 1 -48.92 14.86 -42.01
N LYS A 2 -48.74 16.17 -42.22
CA LYS A 2 -47.56 16.90 -41.75
C LYS A 2 -47.30 16.80 -40.25
N ASN A 3 -48.32 16.83 -39.41
CA ASN A 3 -48.19 16.76 -37.93
C ASN A 3 -47.75 15.35 -37.43
N LEU A 4 -48.10 14.31 -38.18
CA LEU A 4 -47.71 12.93 -37.85
C LEU A 4 -46.23 12.69 -38.13
N ILE A 5 -45.72 13.18 -39.28
CA ILE A 5 -44.30 13.08 -39.65
C ILE A 5 -43.44 13.85 -38.65
N PHE A 6 -43.86 15.02 -38.22
CA PHE A 6 -43.12 15.81 -37.24
C PHE A 6 -43.05 15.10 -35.85
N LYS A 7 -44.12 14.48 -35.41
CA LYS A 7 -44.16 13.71 -34.16
C LYS A 7 -43.25 12.46 -34.22
N ILE A 8 -43.22 11.78 -35.37
CA ILE A 8 -42.32 10.63 -35.56
C ILE A 8 -40.85 11.06 -35.60
N ALA A 9 -40.54 12.18 -36.25
CA ALA A 9 -39.19 12.72 -36.28
C ALA A 9 -38.69 13.15 -34.90
N VAL A 10 -39.52 13.76 -34.05
CA VAL A 10 -39.17 14.13 -32.66
C VAL A 10 -38.97 12.89 -31.80
N LEU A 11 -39.82 11.87 -31.95
CA LEU A 11 -39.69 10.60 -31.19
C LEU A 11 -38.40 9.85 -31.59
N ALA A 12 -38.05 9.79 -32.87
CA ALA A 12 -36.82 9.18 -33.35
C ALA A 12 -35.55 9.95 -32.88
N GLY A 13 -35.61 11.28 -32.82
CA GLY A 13 -34.52 12.12 -32.31
C GLY A 13 -34.26 11.92 -30.83
N THR A 14 -35.31 11.75 -30.00
CA THR A 14 -35.18 11.50 -28.56
C THR A 14 -34.60 10.09 -28.28
N VAL A 15 -34.99 9.06 -29.03
CA VAL A 15 -34.42 7.72 -28.86
C VAL A 15 -32.94 7.67 -29.27
N ALA A 16 -32.52 8.41 -30.30
CA ALA A 16 -31.11 8.47 -30.69
C ALA A 16 -30.23 9.22 -29.66
N ALA A 17 -30.80 10.17 -28.89
CA ALA A 17 -30.06 10.87 -27.85
C ALA A 17 -29.72 9.98 -26.63
N PHE A 18 -30.50 8.92 -26.39
CA PHE A 18 -30.22 7.97 -25.30
C PHE A 18 -29.27 6.84 -25.73
N ALA A 19 -29.05 6.61 -27.01
CA ALA A 19 -28.11 5.61 -27.54
C ALA A 19 -26.67 6.14 -27.64
N SER A 20 -26.42 7.41 -27.30
CA SER A 20 -25.09 8.03 -27.40
C SER A 20 -24.25 7.95 -26.12
N CYS A 21 -24.75 7.33 -25.06
CA CYS A 21 -23.87 6.87 -23.98
C CYS A 21 -23.28 5.51 -24.40
N SER A 22 -22.27 5.54 -25.27
CA SER A 22 -21.35 4.42 -25.31
C SER A 22 -20.64 4.43 -23.97
N ASP A 23 -20.98 3.50 -23.11
CA ASP A 23 -20.24 3.18 -21.91
C ASP A 23 -18.83 2.71 -22.28
N THR A 24 -18.00 3.63 -22.75
CA THR A 24 -16.56 3.49 -22.69
C THR A 24 -16.14 3.73 -21.25
N TRP A 25 -16.71 2.95 -20.35
CA TRP A 25 -16.10 2.78 -19.04
C TRP A 25 -14.69 2.28 -19.32
N LEU A 26 -13.72 2.91 -18.71
CA LEU A 26 -12.36 2.35 -18.65
C LEU A 26 -12.50 0.97 -18.03
N MET A 27 -12.66 -0.04 -18.91
CA MET A 27 -12.72 -1.42 -18.47
C MET A 27 -11.38 -1.73 -17.83
N TYR A 28 -11.41 -2.13 -16.56
CA TYR A 28 -10.24 -2.64 -15.89
C TYR A 28 -9.66 -3.78 -16.73
N ASP A 29 -8.41 -3.63 -17.15
CA ASP A 29 -7.73 -4.65 -17.96
C ASP A 29 -7.38 -5.86 -17.09
N THR A 30 -8.24 -6.86 -17.09
CA THR A 30 -8.06 -8.10 -16.32
C THR A 30 -6.92 -8.98 -16.85
N SER A 31 -6.27 -8.61 -17.95
CA SER A 31 -5.08 -9.33 -18.45
C SER A 31 -3.81 -8.93 -17.71
N GLN A 32 -3.82 -7.81 -17.01
CA GLN A 32 -2.71 -7.35 -16.20
C GLN A 32 -2.87 -7.83 -14.75
N LYS A 33 -1.73 -8.04 -14.09
CA LYS A 33 -1.73 -8.31 -12.66
C LYS A 33 -2.24 -7.08 -11.90
N ASP A 34 -2.96 -7.31 -10.83
CA ASP A 34 -3.34 -6.27 -9.90
C ASP A 34 -2.09 -5.65 -9.27
N LYS A 35 -2.12 -4.34 -9.04
CA LYS A 35 -1.02 -3.62 -8.41
C LYS A 35 -1.29 -3.46 -6.92
N LEU A 36 -0.30 -3.79 -6.11
CA LEU A 36 -0.34 -3.62 -4.67
C LEU A 36 0.67 -2.55 -4.26
N TYR A 37 0.25 -1.63 -3.39
CA TYR A 37 1.10 -0.57 -2.88
C TYR A 37 0.80 -0.26 -1.42
N PHE A 38 1.76 0.33 -0.72
CA PHE A 38 1.56 0.78 0.65
C PHE A 38 0.59 1.95 0.70
N LYS A 39 -0.41 1.85 1.58
CA LYS A 39 -1.40 2.90 1.76
C LYS A 39 -0.80 4.07 2.53
N TYR A 40 -0.92 5.24 1.95
CA TYR A 40 -0.50 6.48 2.56
C TYR A 40 -1.70 7.13 3.26
N GLU A 41 -1.61 7.33 4.55
CA GLU A 41 -2.59 8.13 5.29
C GLU A 41 -2.06 9.56 5.43
N ASN A 42 -2.79 10.53 4.90
CA ASN A 42 -2.57 11.99 5.06
C ASN A 42 -1.30 12.57 4.43
N TYR A 43 -1.24 12.65 3.09
CA TYR A 43 -0.13 13.36 2.42
C TYR A 43 -0.51 14.70 1.82
N PRO A 44 0.12 15.79 2.27
CA PRO A 44 0.12 17.06 1.56
C PRO A 44 1.16 17.14 0.43
N SER A 45 2.14 16.24 0.35
CA SER A 45 3.12 16.22 -0.75
C SER A 45 3.61 14.80 -1.07
N LEU A 46 3.83 14.52 -2.36
CA LEU A 46 4.28 13.23 -2.88
C LEU A 46 5.73 12.87 -2.51
N ASP A 47 6.47 13.78 -1.89
CA ASP A 47 7.90 13.66 -1.61
C ASP A 47 8.21 13.23 -0.16
N GLN A 48 7.19 13.07 0.68
CA GLN A 48 7.41 12.55 2.03
C GLN A 48 7.36 11.04 2.01
N TYR A 49 8.49 10.43 2.31
CA TYR A 49 8.60 9.00 2.56
C TYR A 49 7.73 8.63 3.75
N LEU A 50 7.03 7.49 3.67
CA LEU A 50 6.39 6.88 4.82
C LEU A 50 7.47 6.37 5.78
N SER A 51 7.93 7.22 6.65
CA SER A 51 8.76 6.80 7.77
C SER A 51 7.99 7.00 9.07
N THR A 52 8.02 5.99 9.91
CA THR A 52 7.52 6.08 11.27
C THR A 52 8.68 5.92 12.23
N ASP A 53 9.01 6.97 12.95
CA ASP A 53 10.00 6.90 14.01
C ASP A 53 9.42 6.17 15.22
N PHE A 54 10.17 5.25 15.77
CA PHE A 54 9.80 4.51 16.96
C PHE A 54 11.02 4.32 17.87
N SER A 55 10.83 4.43 19.18
CA SER A 55 11.91 4.22 20.16
C SER A 55 11.43 3.43 21.36
N PHE A 56 12.08 2.31 21.64
CA PHE A 56 11.88 1.55 22.87
C PHE A 56 12.37 2.29 24.12
N ALA A 57 13.24 3.30 23.98
CA ALA A 57 13.72 4.08 25.12
C ALA A 57 12.61 4.91 25.79
N LEU A 58 11.49 5.12 25.10
CA LEU A 58 10.31 5.84 25.62
C LEU A 58 9.30 4.91 26.33
N LEU A 59 9.56 3.61 26.34
CA LEU A 59 8.68 2.60 26.92
C LEU A 59 9.31 1.96 28.15
N ASP A 60 8.44 1.41 29.02
CA ASP A 60 8.87 0.59 30.15
C ASP A 60 9.80 -0.55 29.73
N GLU A 61 10.78 -0.88 30.54
CA GLU A 61 11.77 -1.93 30.22
C GLU A 61 11.17 -3.33 30.11
N SER A 62 10.00 -3.56 30.70
CA SER A 62 9.25 -4.80 30.58
C SER A 62 8.68 -5.03 29.17
N VAL A 63 8.50 -3.95 28.38
CA VAL A 63 8.02 -4.03 27.01
C VAL A 63 9.15 -4.52 26.10
N LYS A 64 9.06 -5.77 25.70
CA LYS A 64 10.08 -6.43 24.85
C LYS A 64 9.74 -6.38 23.36
N GLU A 65 8.47 -6.25 23.03
CA GLU A 65 7.98 -6.25 21.65
C GLU A 65 6.90 -5.20 21.47
N VAL A 66 6.83 -4.62 20.27
CA VAL A 66 5.77 -3.69 19.86
C VAL A 66 5.31 -4.03 18.46
N LYS A 67 4.00 -4.20 18.30
CA LYS A 67 3.38 -4.45 17.01
C LYS A 67 3.00 -3.14 16.32
N LYS A 68 3.36 -3.02 15.05
CA LYS A 68 2.95 -1.96 14.14
C LYS A 68 2.23 -2.59 12.95
N THR A 69 1.15 -1.96 12.52
CA THR A 69 0.39 -2.42 11.35
C THR A 69 0.56 -1.43 10.22
N VAL A 70 0.96 -1.93 9.06
CA VAL A 70 1.06 -1.18 7.81
C VAL A 70 -0.04 -1.65 6.88
N THR A 71 -0.80 -0.72 6.32
CA THR A 71 -1.87 -1.04 5.36
C THR A 71 -1.33 -1.03 3.94
N VAL A 72 -1.72 -2.01 3.16
CA VAL A 72 -1.52 -2.04 1.71
C VAL A 72 -2.86 -1.87 1.01
N THR A 73 -2.83 -1.26 -0.16
CA THR A 73 -4.03 -1.04 -0.99
C THR A 73 -3.82 -1.64 -2.36
N LEU A 74 -4.88 -2.28 -2.84
CA LEU A 74 -4.95 -2.86 -4.16
C LEU A 74 -5.44 -1.84 -5.18
N LEU A 75 -4.71 -1.66 -6.25
CA LEU A 75 -5.20 -1.06 -7.48
C LEU A 75 -5.68 -2.20 -8.39
N GLY A 76 -6.96 -2.54 -8.23
CA GLY A 76 -7.59 -3.67 -8.89
C GLY A 76 -9.00 -3.92 -8.33
N MET A 77 -9.57 -5.06 -8.68
CA MET A 77 -10.89 -5.46 -8.20
C MET A 77 -10.76 -6.39 -6.97
N PRO A 78 -11.70 -6.29 -6.00
CA PRO A 78 -11.73 -7.27 -4.92
C PRO A 78 -11.98 -8.68 -5.49
N ALA A 79 -11.34 -9.68 -4.91
CA ALA A 79 -11.54 -11.08 -5.26
C ALA A 79 -12.49 -11.76 -4.24
N ASP A 80 -13.08 -12.88 -4.63
CA ASP A 80 -13.96 -13.69 -3.78
C ASP A 80 -13.20 -14.62 -2.81
N ARG A 81 -11.87 -14.53 -2.79
CA ARG A 81 -10.95 -15.32 -1.96
C ARG A 81 -9.87 -14.44 -1.34
N ASP A 82 -9.26 -14.95 -0.29
CA ASP A 82 -8.04 -14.37 0.26
C ASP A 82 -6.90 -14.48 -0.74
N ARG A 83 -6.09 -13.42 -0.85
CA ARG A 83 -4.92 -13.38 -1.71
C ARG A 83 -3.69 -13.05 -0.90
N THR A 84 -2.68 -13.90 -0.98
CA THR A 84 -1.42 -13.70 -0.30
C THR A 84 -0.47 -12.84 -1.12
N PHE A 85 0.31 -12.01 -0.44
CA PHE A 85 1.39 -11.26 -1.04
C PHE A 85 2.67 -11.44 -0.22
N GLU A 86 3.77 -10.93 -0.72
CA GLU A 86 5.06 -11.02 -0.08
C GLU A 86 5.66 -9.62 0.07
N VAL A 87 6.40 -9.42 1.15
CA VAL A 87 7.25 -8.26 1.34
C VAL A 87 8.67 -8.72 1.64
N ARG A 88 9.63 -7.89 1.28
CA ARG A 88 11.03 -8.09 1.61
C ARG A 88 11.61 -6.83 2.21
N ALA A 89 12.47 -6.99 3.18
CA ALA A 89 13.31 -5.90 3.62
C ALA A 89 14.40 -5.63 2.57
N ILE A 90 14.65 -4.37 2.30
CA ILE A 90 15.74 -3.94 1.43
C ILE A 90 16.67 -3.03 2.21
N HIS A 91 17.93 -2.95 1.74
CA HIS A 91 18.92 -2.06 2.33
C HIS A 91 18.47 -0.60 2.22
N ASP A 92 18.55 0.13 3.34
CA ASP A 92 18.33 1.57 3.35
C ASP A 92 19.55 2.27 2.76
N THR A 93 19.36 2.92 1.63
CA THR A 93 20.41 3.69 0.96
C THR A 93 20.70 5.02 1.66
N THR A 94 19.91 5.40 2.64
CA THR A 94 20.13 6.59 3.47
C THR A 94 21.26 6.30 4.44
N SER A 95 22.46 6.81 4.19
CA SER A 95 23.64 6.51 5.01
C SER A 95 23.61 7.13 6.40
N ASN A 96 22.79 8.16 6.62
CA ASN A 96 22.78 8.93 7.87
C ASN A 96 21.41 9.51 8.17
N TYR A 97 21.01 9.42 9.41
CA TYR A 97 19.78 10.02 9.94
C TYR A 97 20.13 11.14 10.92
N THR A 98 19.51 12.31 10.75
CA THR A 98 19.76 13.45 11.62
C THR A 98 18.54 13.72 12.48
N THR A 99 18.64 13.50 13.78
CA THR A 99 17.62 13.88 14.78
C THR A 99 18.20 14.87 15.78
N GLY A 100 17.50 15.98 15.98
CA GLY A 100 17.96 17.01 16.91
C GLY A 100 19.34 17.59 16.61
N GLY A 101 19.72 17.63 15.32
CA GLY A 101 21.05 18.10 14.89
C GLY A 101 22.20 17.10 15.10
N VAL A 102 21.92 15.88 15.58
CA VAL A 102 22.91 14.82 15.74
C VAL A 102 22.77 13.83 14.61
N GLN A 103 23.86 13.65 13.84
CA GLN A 103 23.95 12.64 12.79
C GLN A 103 24.15 11.26 13.43
N ARG A 104 23.35 10.30 13.04
CA ARG A 104 23.40 8.91 13.51
C ARG A 104 23.59 7.97 12.34
N GLU A 105 24.46 7.00 12.52
CA GLU A 105 24.61 5.89 11.58
C GLU A 105 23.36 5.02 11.63
N LEU A 106 22.80 4.74 10.46
CA LEU A 106 21.71 3.78 10.30
C LEU A 106 22.28 2.39 10.04
N ILE A 107 21.67 1.40 10.68
CA ILE A 107 21.93 -0.02 10.40
C ILE A 107 20.63 -0.65 9.92
N ASP A 108 20.73 -1.66 9.07
CA ASP A 108 19.56 -2.42 8.69
C ASP A 108 19.06 -3.29 9.85
N ALA A 109 17.76 -3.28 10.08
CA ALA A 109 17.12 -4.23 10.99
C ALA A 109 17.17 -5.64 10.38
N VAL A 110 17.36 -6.65 11.21
CA VAL A 110 17.50 -8.06 10.80
C VAL A 110 16.23 -8.83 11.13
N GLU A 111 15.66 -9.48 10.12
CA GLU A 111 14.48 -10.32 10.30
C GLU A 111 14.74 -11.47 11.26
N ASN A 112 13.74 -11.80 12.07
CA ASN A 112 13.76 -12.76 13.18
C ASN A 112 14.65 -12.37 14.37
N GLU A 113 15.56 -11.41 14.24
CA GLU A 113 16.31 -10.83 15.35
C GLU A 113 15.61 -9.58 15.88
N ASP A 114 15.51 -8.54 15.04
CA ASP A 114 15.05 -7.22 15.40
C ASP A 114 13.54 -7.03 15.11
N TYR A 115 13.00 -7.81 14.19
CA TYR A 115 11.56 -7.77 13.84
C TYR A 115 11.08 -9.11 13.27
N THR A 116 9.74 -9.27 13.22
CA THR A 116 9.05 -10.29 12.42
C THR A 116 7.91 -9.66 11.64
N ILE A 117 7.54 -10.29 10.53
CA ILE A 117 6.46 -9.83 9.66
C ILE A 117 5.40 -10.93 9.57
N ASP A 118 4.14 -10.53 9.76
CA ASP A 118 2.98 -11.41 9.70
C ASP A 118 1.83 -10.79 8.90
N ARG A 119 0.79 -11.58 8.66
CA ARG A 119 -0.47 -11.16 8.04
C ARG A 119 -0.31 -10.56 6.65
N LEU A 120 0.31 -11.29 5.74
CA LEU A 120 0.51 -10.90 4.34
C LEU A 120 -0.68 -11.33 3.47
N ILE A 121 -1.88 -10.81 3.76
CA ILE A 121 -3.13 -11.22 3.10
C ILE A 121 -3.97 -9.99 2.77
N VAL A 122 -4.50 -9.96 1.54
CA VAL A 122 -5.65 -9.13 1.16
C VAL A 122 -6.88 -10.01 1.30
N PRO A 123 -7.79 -9.75 2.25
CA PRO A 123 -8.95 -10.60 2.49
C PRO A 123 -9.94 -10.64 1.32
N ALA A 124 -10.71 -11.70 1.23
CA ALA A 124 -11.82 -11.82 0.28
C ALA A 124 -12.76 -10.60 0.38
N GLY A 125 -13.16 -10.08 -0.77
CA GLY A 125 -14.03 -8.90 -0.86
C GLY A 125 -13.38 -7.57 -0.50
N SER A 126 -12.09 -7.54 -0.14
CA SER A 126 -11.36 -6.33 0.24
C SER A 126 -10.41 -5.86 -0.87
N VAL A 127 -10.18 -4.56 -0.88
CA VAL A 127 -9.10 -3.92 -1.64
C VAL A 127 -7.96 -3.46 -0.72
N GLU A 128 -8.02 -3.79 0.56
CA GLU A 128 -6.98 -3.47 1.53
C GLU A 128 -6.49 -4.73 2.24
N GLY A 129 -5.19 -4.81 2.46
CA GLY A 129 -4.53 -5.82 3.26
C GLY A 129 -3.73 -5.17 4.39
N GLN A 130 -3.23 -5.98 5.29
CA GLN A 130 -2.43 -5.52 6.41
C GLN A 130 -1.16 -6.35 6.53
N ILE A 131 -0.10 -5.65 6.90
CA ILE A 131 1.19 -6.21 7.30
C ILE A 131 1.36 -5.91 8.77
N ASP A 132 1.50 -6.94 9.58
CA ASP A 132 1.81 -6.78 10.99
C ASP A 132 3.32 -6.95 11.18
N VAL A 133 3.98 -5.90 11.60
CA VAL A 133 5.42 -5.89 11.93
C VAL A 133 5.56 -5.86 13.43
N THR A 134 6.14 -6.90 13.98
CA THR A 134 6.48 -6.96 15.41
C THR A 134 7.95 -6.56 15.58
N LEU A 135 8.18 -5.38 16.15
CA LEU A 135 9.51 -4.89 16.48
C LEU A 135 9.96 -5.47 17.83
N LYS A 136 11.21 -5.90 17.93
CA LYS A 136 11.79 -6.51 19.14
C LYS A 136 12.81 -5.58 19.80
N ARG A 137 12.78 -5.53 21.13
CA ARG A 137 13.74 -4.76 21.93
C ARG A 137 15.03 -5.54 22.09
N THR A 138 15.97 -5.35 21.17
CA THR A 138 17.31 -5.95 21.22
C THR A 138 18.34 -4.94 21.73
N GLU A 139 19.48 -5.42 22.22
CA GLU A 139 20.59 -4.54 22.63
C GLU A 139 21.06 -3.66 21.46
N LYS A 140 21.08 -4.21 20.27
CA LYS A 140 21.43 -3.52 19.03
C LYS A 140 20.49 -2.34 18.76
N ILE A 141 19.17 -2.54 18.87
CA ILE A 141 18.16 -1.49 18.66
C ILE A 141 18.20 -0.44 19.77
N MET A 142 18.60 -0.80 20.98
CA MET A 142 18.73 0.14 22.10
C MET A 142 19.97 1.05 21.98
N THR A 143 20.99 0.60 21.27
CA THR A 143 22.29 1.32 21.17
C THR A 143 22.51 2.02 19.84
N LYS A 144 21.81 1.60 18.79
CA LYS A 144 21.93 2.13 17.42
C LYS A 144 20.56 2.50 16.86
N THR A 145 20.56 3.34 15.83
CA THR A 145 19.34 3.60 15.04
C THR A 145 19.25 2.55 13.94
N ALA A 146 18.21 1.74 13.95
CA ALA A 146 17.97 0.76 12.91
C ALA A 146 16.89 1.25 11.93
N SER A 147 17.08 0.97 10.65
CA SER A 147 16.10 1.20 9.59
C SER A 147 15.51 -0.13 9.14
N LEU A 148 14.22 -0.14 8.85
CA LEU A 148 13.52 -1.23 8.22
C LEU A 148 12.77 -0.67 7.01
N VAL A 149 13.30 -0.90 5.82
CA VAL A 149 12.67 -0.50 4.57
C VAL A 149 12.00 -1.71 3.94
N LEU A 150 10.69 -1.64 3.79
CA LEU A 150 9.89 -2.71 3.21
C LEU A 150 9.55 -2.43 1.75
N GLN A 151 9.62 -3.45 0.94
CA GLN A 151 9.21 -3.45 -0.46
C GLN A 151 8.26 -4.61 -0.72
N ILE A 152 7.13 -4.33 -1.39
CA ILE A 152 6.22 -5.38 -1.85
C ILE A 152 6.89 -6.14 -2.99
N ALA A 153 7.02 -7.45 -2.84
CA ALA A 153 7.56 -8.32 -3.87
C ALA A 153 6.50 -8.65 -4.92
N GLN A 154 6.92 -8.78 -6.16
CA GLN A 154 6.06 -9.28 -7.22
C GLN A 154 5.85 -10.78 -7.05
N ASN A 155 4.61 -11.24 -7.22
CA ASN A 155 4.27 -12.65 -7.23
C ASN A 155 3.34 -13.00 -8.41
N GLU A 156 2.69 -14.16 -8.39
CA GLU A 156 1.79 -14.59 -9.48
C GLU A 156 0.53 -13.72 -9.57
N GLU A 157 0.04 -13.16 -8.46
CA GLU A 157 -1.21 -12.41 -8.38
C GLU A 157 -1.01 -10.90 -8.45
N PHE A 158 0.10 -10.41 -7.91
CA PHE A 158 0.35 -8.99 -7.74
C PHE A 158 1.63 -8.53 -8.42
N GLU A 159 1.55 -7.34 -8.98
CA GLU A 159 2.72 -6.54 -9.33
C GLU A 159 2.95 -5.53 -8.21
N GLY A 160 4.12 -5.59 -7.56
CA GLY A 160 4.52 -4.60 -6.57
C GLY A 160 4.82 -3.27 -7.25
N VAL A 161 4.17 -2.19 -6.82
CA VAL A 161 4.58 -0.86 -7.23
C VAL A 161 5.88 -0.53 -6.52
N PRO A 162 6.93 -0.06 -7.24
CA PRO A 162 8.25 0.18 -6.65
C PRO A 162 8.26 1.42 -5.75
N ARG A 163 7.53 1.34 -4.65
CA ARG A 163 7.56 2.31 -3.56
C ARG A 163 7.87 1.55 -2.27
N ASN A 164 8.79 2.10 -1.51
CA ASN A 164 9.28 1.51 -0.27
C ASN A 164 8.69 2.26 0.93
N VAL A 165 8.55 1.61 2.04
CA VAL A 165 8.20 2.17 3.36
C VAL A 165 9.23 1.79 4.40
#